data_18ad07f2cf568407568eef95b8980a0e
#
_entry.id   18ad07f2cf568407568eef95b8980a0e
#
_cell.length_a   1.000
_cell.length_b   1.000
_cell.length_c   1.000
_cell.angle_alpha   90.00
_cell.angle_beta   90.00
_cell.angle_gamma   90.00
#
_symmetry.space_group_name_H-M   'P 1'
#
loop_
_entity.id
_entity.type
_entity.pdbx_description
1 polymer ?
#
loop_
_entity_poly.entity_id
_entity_poly.type
_entity_poly.pdbx_seq_one_letter_code
_entity_poly.pdbx_strand_id
1 'polypeptide(L)'
;MVTCRDILNLKLDGVELVSGEAGLDRMVSWTYLVQTKPYDEHMNRGNYALLVVDYERYKPEDILAVMEELNDLGISGLAVSIVEDREELSPEVITRAEELSLPLFYVRWKGASFVDIDQSVGKLIMEDSLQNKREGDFLYNLLFGYDISDKYIEKISSQFGIEFTEPYRVGIIIVDRKYGINHEQDEHTYEYYGNVLSREVTGMEGRPMFMRFLNKFVLLFEARKDKQIEHELEKILRRIDSSDSFKGKISGTCILGAPYTDPRDFGQSYQQAKSLIPKIDMLPNPKKKKVLSASAMGIYKYMFNAGNQREILDYCNKNLEKLEEYDHANGTFLVDTLLAYYMNGFNTANTAKELYVHRNSLQYRLNKIQELLDFELDDYIKYLDLVNCILVKRLMFL
;
A
#
# COMPACT_ATOMS: atom_id res chain seq x y z
N MET A 1 -0.01 15.08 -3.40
CA MET A 1 -1.48 15.29 -3.37
C MET A 1 -1.83 16.45 -2.47
N VAL A 2 -2.72 17.28 -2.94
CA VAL A 2 -3.12 18.51 -2.25
C VAL A 2 -4.01 18.20 -1.05
N THR A 3 -3.76 18.89 0.06
CA THR A 3 -4.54 18.81 1.31
C THR A 3 -5.10 20.20 1.66
N CYS A 4 -6.01 20.27 2.62
CA CYS A 4 -6.46 21.56 3.15
C CYS A 4 -5.31 22.38 3.79
N ARG A 5 -4.27 21.71 4.31
CA ARG A 5 -3.05 22.33 4.81
C ARG A 5 -2.28 23.05 3.70
N ASP A 6 -2.22 22.44 2.51
CA ASP A 6 -1.55 23.05 1.36
C ASP A 6 -2.31 24.30 0.89
N ILE A 7 -3.65 24.26 0.93
CA ILE A 7 -4.49 25.44 0.65
C ILE A 7 -4.23 26.55 1.67
N LEU A 8 -4.16 26.22 2.97
CA LEU A 8 -3.81 27.19 4.00
C LEU A 8 -2.43 27.82 3.76
N ASN A 9 -1.47 27.02 3.32
CA ASN A 9 -0.10 27.46 3.02
C ASN A 9 0.00 28.36 1.78
N LEU A 10 -1.01 28.41 0.91
CA LEU A 10 -1.05 29.38 -0.20
C LEU A 10 -1.14 30.83 0.30
N LYS A 11 -1.58 31.03 1.54
CA LYS A 11 -1.72 32.36 2.17
C LYS A 11 -2.50 33.34 1.28
N LEU A 12 -3.62 32.86 0.72
CA LEU A 12 -4.49 33.68 -0.10
C LEU A 12 -5.04 34.84 0.73
N ASP A 13 -5.14 36.03 0.11
CA ASP A 13 -5.57 37.22 0.79
C ASP A 13 -6.99 37.09 1.36
N GLY A 14 -7.14 37.38 2.64
CA GLY A 14 -8.43 37.29 3.35
C GLY A 14 -8.95 35.87 3.60
N VAL A 15 -8.16 34.83 3.37
CA VAL A 15 -8.51 33.43 3.68
C VAL A 15 -7.84 32.99 4.97
N GLU A 16 -8.65 32.69 5.98
CA GLU A 16 -8.19 32.36 7.33
C GLU A 16 -8.83 31.03 7.79
N LEU A 17 -8.06 30.15 8.43
CA LEU A 17 -8.60 28.98 9.10
C LEU A 17 -9.25 29.42 10.41
N VAL A 18 -10.52 29.03 10.61
CA VAL A 18 -11.30 29.41 11.80
C VAL A 18 -11.42 28.23 12.77
N SER A 19 -11.51 27.01 12.26
CA SER A 19 -11.72 25.80 13.07
C SER A 19 -11.36 24.54 12.30
N GLY A 20 -11.33 23.39 12.97
CA GLY A 20 -11.11 22.08 12.34
C GLY A 20 -9.65 21.81 11.98
N GLU A 21 -8.68 22.32 12.75
CA GLU A 21 -7.24 22.15 12.48
C GLU A 21 -6.85 20.67 12.40
N ALA A 22 -7.47 19.79 13.19
CA ALA A 22 -7.24 18.35 13.18
C ALA A 22 -7.55 17.71 11.81
N GLY A 23 -8.37 18.34 10.97
CA GLY A 23 -8.75 17.87 9.65
C GLY A 23 -7.92 18.45 8.48
N LEU A 24 -6.92 19.26 8.75
CA LEU A 24 -6.12 19.93 7.69
C LEU A 24 -5.44 18.96 6.72
N ASP A 25 -5.22 17.73 7.13
CA ASP A 25 -4.63 16.69 6.26
C ASP A 25 -5.67 15.96 5.39
N ARG A 26 -6.94 16.37 5.40
CA ARG A 26 -7.95 15.87 4.45
C ARG A 26 -7.55 16.24 3.03
N MET A 27 -7.61 15.24 2.15
CA MET A 27 -7.20 15.39 0.75
C MET A 27 -8.24 16.15 -0.05
N VAL A 28 -7.76 17.07 -0.90
CA VAL A 28 -8.59 17.86 -1.80
C VAL A 28 -8.50 17.32 -3.21
N SER A 29 -9.64 16.87 -3.75
CA SER A 29 -9.75 16.37 -5.13
C SER A 29 -9.99 17.49 -6.14
N TRP A 30 -10.86 18.43 -5.79
CA TRP A 30 -11.19 19.64 -6.54
C TRP A 30 -11.96 20.61 -5.66
N THR A 31 -12.24 21.81 -6.17
CA THR A 31 -13.17 22.76 -5.54
C THR A 31 -14.62 22.47 -5.95
N TYR A 32 -15.56 22.87 -5.10
CA TYR A 32 -17.00 22.79 -5.38
C TYR A 32 -17.71 24.05 -4.89
N LEU A 33 -18.28 24.81 -5.80
CA LEU A 33 -19.12 25.95 -5.42
C LEU A 33 -20.49 25.41 -5.00
N VAL A 34 -20.82 25.61 -3.73
CA VAL A 34 -22.09 25.15 -3.15
C VAL A 34 -23.24 25.95 -3.77
N GLN A 35 -24.14 25.24 -4.42
CA GLN A 35 -25.32 25.81 -5.09
C GLN A 35 -26.59 25.42 -4.34
N THR A 36 -27.57 24.87 -5.04
CA THR A 36 -28.85 24.43 -4.49
C THR A 36 -28.86 22.91 -4.29
N LYS A 37 -29.67 22.44 -3.35
CA LYS A 37 -29.93 20.99 -3.15
C LYS A 37 -30.59 20.36 -4.41
N PRO A 38 -30.36 19.06 -4.67
CA PRO A 38 -29.54 18.13 -3.91
C PRO A 38 -28.02 18.29 -4.22
N TYR A 39 -27.16 18.24 -3.18
CA TYR A 39 -25.71 18.47 -3.34
C TYR A 39 -24.99 17.23 -3.92
N ASP A 40 -25.51 16.04 -3.68
CA ASP A 40 -24.92 14.75 -4.06
C ASP A 40 -24.88 14.52 -5.58
N GLU A 41 -25.72 15.20 -6.38
CA GLU A 41 -25.72 15.08 -7.83
C GLU A 41 -24.47 15.68 -8.51
N HIS A 42 -23.82 16.66 -7.86
CA HIS A 42 -22.75 17.44 -8.47
C HIS A 42 -21.47 17.51 -7.64
N MET A 43 -21.49 17.00 -6.43
CA MET A 43 -20.38 17.00 -5.50
C MET A 43 -19.70 15.63 -5.41
N ASN A 44 -18.39 15.62 -5.43
CA ASN A 44 -17.60 14.41 -5.23
C ASN A 44 -16.94 14.42 -3.85
N ARG A 45 -16.76 13.23 -3.29
CA ARG A 45 -15.99 13.07 -2.05
C ARG A 45 -14.59 13.65 -2.22
N GLY A 46 -14.13 14.39 -1.21
CA GLY A 46 -12.85 15.08 -1.26
C GLY A 46 -12.89 16.48 -1.90
N ASN A 47 -14.07 16.99 -2.28
CA ASN A 47 -14.17 18.36 -2.74
C ASN A 47 -13.90 19.36 -1.60
N TYR A 48 -13.26 20.48 -1.94
CA TYR A 48 -13.14 21.65 -1.09
C TYR A 48 -14.32 22.60 -1.41
N ALA A 49 -15.26 22.67 -0.48
CA ALA A 49 -16.53 23.37 -0.70
C ALA A 49 -16.39 24.89 -0.49
N LEU A 50 -16.97 25.65 -1.39
CA LEU A 50 -16.99 27.13 -1.38
C LEU A 50 -18.45 27.59 -1.20
N LEU A 51 -18.78 28.21 -0.09
CA LEU A 51 -20.14 28.63 0.27
C LEU A 51 -20.22 30.16 0.44
N VAL A 52 -21.07 30.81 -0.37
CA VAL A 52 -21.44 32.23 -0.18
C VAL A 52 -22.69 32.29 0.69
N VAL A 53 -22.60 33.04 1.77
CA VAL A 53 -23.69 33.26 2.70
C VAL A 53 -24.18 34.70 2.61
N ASP A 54 -25.48 34.84 2.30
CA ASP A 54 -26.21 36.09 2.39
C ASP A 54 -27.25 35.94 3.52
N TYR A 55 -27.05 36.63 4.62
CA TYR A 55 -27.94 36.55 5.81
C TYR A 55 -29.36 37.10 5.56
N GLU A 56 -29.61 37.74 4.43
CA GLU A 56 -31.00 38.00 3.99
C GLU A 56 -31.73 36.72 3.57
N ARG A 57 -30.95 35.68 3.17
CA ARG A 57 -31.47 34.39 2.69
C ARG A 57 -31.12 33.20 3.57
N TYR A 58 -30.00 33.25 4.30
CA TYR A 58 -29.50 32.18 5.16
C TYR A 58 -29.52 32.63 6.60
N LYS A 59 -30.10 31.81 7.49
CA LYS A 59 -29.94 31.95 8.93
C LYS A 59 -28.69 31.17 9.40
N PRO A 60 -28.11 31.47 10.57
CA PRO A 60 -27.00 30.70 11.12
C PRO A 60 -27.26 29.18 11.18
N GLU A 61 -28.49 28.80 11.51
CA GLU A 61 -28.96 27.40 11.57
C GLU A 61 -28.88 26.71 10.20
N ASP A 62 -29.08 27.45 9.09
CA ASP A 62 -29.01 26.92 7.72
C ASP A 62 -27.55 26.62 7.35
N ILE A 63 -26.59 27.43 7.83
CA ILE A 63 -25.16 27.19 7.58
C ILE A 63 -24.72 25.90 8.29
N LEU A 64 -25.17 25.69 9.54
CA LEU A 64 -24.88 24.49 10.29
C LEU A 64 -25.40 23.23 9.57
N ALA A 65 -26.66 23.26 9.12
CA ALA A 65 -27.27 22.16 8.40
C ALA A 65 -26.57 21.86 7.06
N VAL A 66 -26.19 22.89 6.31
CA VAL A 66 -25.43 22.74 5.06
C VAL A 66 -24.06 22.12 5.35
N MET A 67 -23.34 22.61 6.38
CA MET A 67 -22.02 22.10 6.75
C MET A 67 -22.08 20.61 7.14
N GLU A 68 -23.06 20.20 7.93
CA GLU A 68 -23.24 18.80 8.34
C GLU A 68 -23.53 17.90 7.12
N GLU A 69 -24.46 18.30 6.27
CA GLU A 69 -24.81 17.56 5.06
C GLU A 69 -23.59 17.40 4.11
N LEU A 70 -22.84 18.46 3.89
CA LEU A 70 -21.64 18.43 3.07
C LEU A 70 -20.52 17.56 3.70
N ASN A 71 -20.39 17.60 5.04
CA ASN A 71 -19.43 16.74 5.73
C ASN A 71 -19.81 15.25 5.61
N ASP A 72 -21.10 14.90 5.70
CA ASP A 72 -21.59 13.54 5.52
C ASP A 72 -21.35 13.03 4.09
N LEU A 73 -21.43 13.92 3.12
CA LEU A 73 -21.05 13.64 1.72
C LEU A 73 -19.52 13.54 1.54
N GLY A 74 -18.73 13.90 2.54
CA GLY A 74 -17.29 13.68 2.60
C GLY A 74 -16.44 14.78 1.99
N ILE A 75 -16.80 16.05 2.15
CA ILE A 75 -15.94 17.18 1.76
C ILE A 75 -14.62 17.19 2.55
N SER A 76 -13.60 17.78 1.94
CA SER A 76 -12.28 17.93 2.57
C SER A 76 -12.21 19.12 3.51
N GLY A 77 -12.88 20.19 3.16
CA GLY A 77 -12.95 21.42 3.93
C GLY A 77 -14.05 22.34 3.38
N LEU A 78 -14.42 23.32 4.17
CA LEU A 78 -15.45 24.31 3.83
C LEU A 78 -14.89 25.72 3.95
N ALA A 79 -14.97 26.50 2.87
CA ALA A 79 -14.69 27.91 2.87
C ALA A 79 -15.99 28.71 2.80
N VAL A 80 -16.21 29.59 3.75
CA VAL A 80 -17.42 30.39 3.86
C VAL A 80 -17.08 31.88 3.69
N SER A 81 -17.77 32.55 2.76
CA SER A 81 -17.72 33.99 2.60
C SER A 81 -19.07 34.59 2.90
N ILE A 82 -19.11 35.58 3.82
CA ILE A 82 -20.33 36.28 4.18
C ILE A 82 -20.38 37.60 3.39
N VAL A 83 -21.53 37.88 2.76
CA VAL A 83 -21.72 39.06 1.94
C VAL A 83 -21.43 40.34 2.72
N GLU A 84 -20.49 41.13 2.22
CA GLU A 84 -20.04 42.43 2.79
C GLU A 84 -19.48 42.34 4.22
N ASP A 85 -19.08 41.14 4.69
CA ASP A 85 -18.63 40.90 6.08
C ASP A 85 -19.60 41.48 7.14
N ARG A 86 -20.91 41.42 6.85
CA ARG A 86 -21.95 42.02 7.70
C ARG A 86 -22.07 41.36 9.06
N GLU A 87 -21.74 40.06 9.14
CA GLU A 87 -21.81 39.28 10.35
C GLU A 87 -20.62 38.33 10.44
N GLU A 88 -20.34 37.81 11.61
CA GLU A 88 -19.35 36.76 11.87
C GLU A 88 -19.99 35.36 11.83
N LEU A 89 -19.18 34.33 11.62
CA LEU A 89 -19.64 32.96 11.76
C LEU A 89 -20.09 32.70 13.21
N SER A 90 -21.24 32.06 13.36
CA SER A 90 -21.76 31.79 14.71
C SER A 90 -20.86 30.83 15.49
N PRO A 91 -20.75 30.99 16.83
CA PRO A 91 -19.96 30.11 17.68
C PRO A 91 -20.36 28.62 17.54
N GLU A 92 -21.64 28.35 17.27
CA GLU A 92 -22.14 27.00 17.07
C GLU A 92 -21.54 26.34 15.82
N VAL A 93 -21.46 27.07 14.70
CA VAL A 93 -20.84 26.58 13.45
C VAL A 93 -19.36 26.29 13.67
N ILE A 94 -18.65 27.18 14.38
CA ILE A 94 -17.23 27.04 14.69
C ILE A 94 -16.97 25.81 15.55
N THR A 95 -17.76 25.65 16.62
CA THR A 95 -17.66 24.52 17.54
C THR A 95 -17.96 23.19 16.83
N ARG A 96 -18.99 23.19 16.01
CA ARG A 96 -19.38 21.98 15.28
C ARG A 96 -18.34 21.56 14.25
N ALA A 97 -17.71 22.51 13.55
CA ALA A 97 -16.62 22.23 12.63
C ALA A 97 -15.42 21.56 13.36
N GLU A 98 -15.09 22.02 14.60
CA GLU A 98 -14.05 21.41 15.42
C GLU A 98 -14.42 19.97 15.81
N GLU A 99 -15.64 19.71 16.28
CA GLU A 99 -16.12 18.37 16.62
C GLU A 99 -16.05 17.40 15.44
N LEU A 100 -16.36 17.88 14.23
CA LEU A 100 -16.31 17.10 13.00
C LEU A 100 -14.87 16.96 12.45
N SER A 101 -13.88 17.64 13.04
CA SER A 101 -12.55 17.80 12.49
C SER A 101 -12.62 18.23 11.00
N LEU A 102 -13.55 19.14 10.69
CA LEU A 102 -13.75 19.69 9.35
C LEU A 102 -13.05 21.04 9.25
N PRO A 103 -11.99 21.19 8.40
CA PRO A 103 -11.35 22.47 8.20
C PRO A 103 -12.35 23.52 7.71
N LEU A 104 -12.59 24.51 8.53
CA LEU A 104 -13.50 25.64 8.28
C LEU A 104 -12.67 26.88 8.02
N PHE A 105 -12.78 27.43 6.83
CA PHE A 105 -12.10 28.66 6.42
C PHE A 105 -13.11 29.80 6.32
N TYR A 106 -12.72 30.96 6.79
CA TYR A 106 -13.43 32.19 6.54
C TYR A 106 -12.75 32.94 5.41
N VAL A 107 -13.54 33.42 4.45
CA VAL A 107 -13.07 34.20 3.29
C VAL A 107 -13.67 35.59 3.38
N ARG A 108 -12.86 36.61 3.64
CA ARG A 108 -13.28 38.00 3.71
C ARG A 108 -13.86 38.46 2.39
N TRP A 109 -14.98 39.18 2.40
CA TRP A 109 -15.69 39.62 1.20
C TRP A 109 -14.83 40.42 0.23
N LYS A 110 -13.89 41.24 0.75
CA LYS A 110 -12.93 42.00 -0.04
C LYS A 110 -11.57 41.32 -0.22
N GLY A 111 -11.41 40.10 0.20
CA GLY A 111 -10.23 39.25 0.00
C GLY A 111 -10.23 38.57 -1.35
N ALA A 112 -9.55 37.37 -1.39
CA ALA A 112 -9.54 36.52 -2.56
C ALA A 112 -10.97 36.09 -2.95
N SER A 113 -11.34 36.28 -4.20
CA SER A 113 -12.63 35.78 -4.69
C SER A 113 -12.64 34.24 -4.76
N PHE A 114 -13.82 33.64 -4.78
CA PHE A 114 -13.93 32.19 -4.98
C PHE A 114 -13.34 31.73 -6.32
N VAL A 115 -13.30 32.61 -7.31
CA VAL A 115 -12.62 32.33 -8.58
C VAL A 115 -11.10 32.29 -8.39
N ASP A 116 -10.53 33.18 -7.57
CA ASP A 116 -9.09 33.18 -7.27
C ASP A 116 -8.73 31.93 -6.45
N ILE A 117 -9.58 31.51 -5.50
CA ILE A 117 -9.40 30.29 -4.72
C ILE A 117 -9.47 29.05 -5.63
N ASP A 118 -10.49 28.96 -6.49
CA ASP A 118 -10.67 27.86 -7.43
C ASP A 118 -9.47 27.72 -8.37
N GLN A 119 -9.02 28.83 -8.96
CA GLN A 119 -7.84 28.84 -9.83
C GLN A 119 -6.56 28.44 -9.10
N SER A 120 -6.37 28.94 -7.87
CA SER A 120 -5.17 28.65 -7.07
C SER A 120 -5.12 27.20 -6.63
N VAL A 121 -6.26 26.66 -6.16
CA VAL A 121 -6.39 25.24 -5.78
C VAL A 121 -6.26 24.34 -7.01
N GLY A 122 -6.91 24.69 -8.13
CA GLY A 122 -6.80 23.97 -9.39
C GLY A 122 -5.37 23.92 -9.91
N LYS A 123 -4.65 25.05 -9.85
CA LYS A 123 -3.22 25.10 -10.21
C LYS A 123 -2.38 24.20 -9.33
N LEU A 124 -2.59 24.25 -8.01
CA LEU A 124 -1.89 23.40 -7.04
C LEU A 124 -2.11 21.91 -7.32
N ILE A 125 -3.35 21.50 -7.60
CA ILE A 125 -3.70 20.12 -7.95
C ILE A 125 -3.04 19.70 -9.28
N MET A 126 -3.05 20.57 -10.28
CA MET A 126 -2.41 20.31 -11.57
C MET A 126 -0.88 20.18 -11.43
N GLU A 127 -0.24 21.06 -10.67
CA GLU A 127 1.20 21.02 -10.43
C GLU A 127 1.60 19.72 -9.68
N ASP A 128 0.87 19.35 -8.64
CA ASP A 128 1.08 18.08 -7.94
C ASP A 128 0.90 16.87 -8.86
N SER A 129 -0.16 16.86 -9.66
CA SER A 129 -0.44 15.79 -10.64
C SER A 129 0.65 15.68 -11.70
N LEU A 130 1.16 16.81 -12.22
CA LEU A 130 2.24 16.82 -13.21
C LEU A 130 3.57 16.36 -12.60
N GLN A 131 3.86 16.71 -11.36
CA GLN A 131 5.08 16.27 -10.67
C GLN A 131 5.05 14.78 -10.40
N ASN A 132 3.93 14.28 -9.88
CA ASN A 132 3.74 12.83 -9.63
C ASN A 132 3.80 12.02 -10.94
N LYS A 133 3.25 12.55 -12.03
CA LYS A 133 3.34 11.92 -13.35
C LYS A 133 4.78 11.87 -13.86
N ARG A 134 5.54 12.98 -13.71
CA ARG A 134 6.95 13.02 -14.11
C ARG A 134 7.81 12.04 -13.32
N GLU A 135 7.59 11.93 -12.01
CA GLU A 135 8.30 10.98 -11.15
C GLU A 135 7.94 9.52 -11.51
N GLY A 136 6.64 9.25 -11.76
CA GLY A 136 6.17 7.94 -12.21
C GLY A 136 6.72 7.55 -13.59
N ASP A 137 6.72 8.47 -14.55
CA ASP A 137 7.28 8.25 -15.90
C ASP A 137 8.80 7.97 -15.83
N PHE A 138 9.50 8.68 -14.95
CA PHE A 138 10.90 8.44 -14.70
C PHE A 138 11.16 7.06 -14.09
N LEU A 139 10.47 6.74 -13.01
CA LEU A 139 10.60 5.45 -12.35
C LEU A 139 10.24 4.30 -13.31
N TYR A 140 9.21 4.50 -14.14
CA TYR A 140 8.85 3.54 -15.17
C TYR A 140 10.00 3.31 -16.17
N ASN A 141 10.59 4.38 -16.70
CA ASN A 141 11.71 4.26 -17.64
C ASN A 141 12.95 3.63 -16.99
N LEU A 142 13.23 3.96 -15.72
CA LEU A 142 14.34 3.42 -14.96
C LEU A 142 14.20 1.90 -14.74
N LEU A 143 12.98 1.42 -14.54
CA LEU A 143 12.72 -0.01 -14.25
C LEU A 143 12.49 -0.85 -15.51
N PHE A 144 11.99 -0.24 -16.60
CA PHE A 144 11.54 -0.96 -17.80
C PHE A 144 12.12 -0.44 -19.12
N GLY A 145 12.87 0.66 -19.09
CA GLY A 145 13.51 1.24 -20.27
C GLY A 145 14.64 0.35 -20.81
N TYR A 146 14.77 0.31 -22.14
CA TYR A 146 15.79 -0.54 -22.79
C TYR A 146 17.16 0.11 -22.95
N ASP A 147 17.24 1.46 -22.81
CA ASP A 147 18.50 2.20 -23.03
C ASP A 147 18.59 3.40 -22.07
N ILE A 148 19.10 3.16 -20.88
CA ILE A 148 19.31 4.19 -19.87
C ILE A 148 20.73 4.71 -20.02
N SER A 149 20.88 5.82 -20.77
CA SER A 149 22.18 6.48 -20.95
C SER A 149 22.61 7.23 -19.68
N ASP A 150 23.92 7.37 -19.47
CA ASP A 150 24.47 8.17 -18.36
C ASP A 150 23.92 9.59 -18.34
N LYS A 151 23.81 10.22 -19.52
CA LYS A 151 23.25 11.56 -19.69
C LYS A 151 21.78 11.64 -19.23
N TYR A 152 21.02 10.57 -19.41
CA TYR A 152 19.64 10.49 -18.90
C TYR A 152 19.62 10.40 -17.37
N ILE A 153 20.50 9.56 -16.79
CA ILE A 153 20.64 9.43 -15.33
C ILE A 153 21.05 10.77 -14.71
N GLU A 154 22.08 11.45 -15.23
CA GLU A 154 22.54 12.75 -14.76
C GLU A 154 21.43 13.81 -14.81
N LYS A 155 20.70 13.89 -15.92
CA LYS A 155 19.60 14.86 -16.08
C LYS A 155 18.54 14.65 -15.01
N ILE A 156 18.20 13.42 -14.70
CA ILE A 156 17.15 13.07 -13.75
C ILE A 156 17.65 13.21 -12.33
N SER A 157 18.87 12.81 -12.03
CA SER A 157 19.52 13.05 -10.74
C SER A 157 19.46 14.53 -10.37
N SER A 158 19.79 15.40 -11.33
CA SER A 158 19.70 16.85 -11.11
C SER A 158 18.26 17.37 -10.95
N GLN A 159 17.31 16.80 -11.69
CA GLN A 159 15.90 17.23 -11.65
C GLN A 159 15.20 16.84 -10.33
N PHE A 160 15.49 15.67 -9.78
CA PHE A 160 14.87 15.18 -8.56
C PHE A 160 15.77 15.32 -7.31
N GLY A 161 17.00 15.82 -7.48
CA GLY A 161 17.96 15.96 -6.38
C GLY A 161 18.39 14.62 -5.80
N ILE A 162 18.47 13.56 -6.64
CA ILE A 162 18.83 12.20 -6.25
C ILE A 162 20.21 11.88 -6.78
N GLU A 163 21.12 11.46 -5.90
CA GLU A 163 22.43 10.93 -6.28
C GLU A 163 22.41 9.41 -6.12
N PHE A 164 22.61 8.68 -7.22
CA PHE A 164 22.68 7.21 -7.21
C PHE A 164 24.08 6.71 -6.84
N THR A 165 24.64 7.24 -5.75
CA THR A 165 25.96 6.84 -5.21
C THR A 165 25.87 5.64 -4.29
N GLU A 166 24.72 5.40 -3.72
CA GLU A 166 24.42 4.30 -2.80
C GLU A 166 23.54 3.23 -3.47
N PRO A 167 23.50 2.01 -2.93
CA PRO A 167 22.58 1.00 -3.43
C PRO A 167 21.11 1.42 -3.27
N TYR A 168 20.32 1.18 -4.28
CA TYR A 168 18.85 1.36 -4.28
C TYR A 168 18.15 0.02 -4.43
N ARG A 169 16.94 -0.08 -3.91
CA ARG A 169 16.11 -1.26 -4.09
C ARG A 169 14.66 -0.89 -4.40
N VAL A 170 13.98 -1.83 -5.06
CA VAL A 170 12.58 -1.70 -5.41
C VAL A 170 11.70 -2.41 -4.40
N GLY A 171 10.64 -1.75 -3.97
CA GLY A 171 9.51 -2.33 -3.26
C GLY A 171 8.28 -2.40 -4.16
N ILE A 172 7.56 -3.52 -4.13
CA ILE A 172 6.25 -3.66 -4.79
C ILE A 172 5.21 -3.86 -3.70
N ILE A 173 4.25 -2.93 -3.60
CA ILE A 173 3.11 -3.09 -2.72
C ILE A 173 1.96 -3.67 -3.54
N ILE A 174 1.54 -4.85 -3.17
CA ILE A 174 0.31 -5.48 -3.65
C ILE A 174 -0.80 -5.22 -2.64
N VAL A 175 -2.02 -5.16 -3.13
CA VAL A 175 -3.18 -4.86 -2.33
C VAL A 175 -4.20 -5.97 -2.52
N ASP A 176 -4.44 -6.72 -1.44
CA ASP A 176 -5.44 -7.77 -1.40
C ASP A 176 -6.81 -7.19 -1.08
N ARG A 177 -7.80 -7.49 -1.92
CA ARG A 177 -9.19 -7.12 -1.73
C ARG A 177 -9.94 -8.30 -1.10
N LYS A 178 -10.65 -8.08 0.00
CA LYS A 178 -11.52 -9.11 0.56
C LYS A 178 -12.83 -9.14 -0.22
N TYR A 179 -13.20 -10.32 -0.71
CA TYR A 179 -14.41 -10.56 -1.50
C TYR A 179 -15.67 -10.07 -0.79
N GLY A 180 -16.59 -9.43 -1.53
CA GLY A 180 -17.94 -9.09 -1.07
C GLY A 180 -18.41 -7.65 -1.29
N ILE A 181 -17.63 -6.80 -1.96
CA ILE A 181 -17.99 -5.41 -2.26
C ILE A 181 -18.28 -5.27 -3.76
N ASN A 182 -19.24 -4.43 -4.16
CA ASN A 182 -19.58 -4.15 -5.55
C ASN A 182 -18.37 -3.56 -6.31
N HIS A 183 -18.20 -3.93 -7.59
CA HIS A 183 -17.05 -3.54 -8.42
C HIS A 183 -16.75 -2.04 -8.45
N GLU A 184 -17.74 -1.17 -8.46
CA GLU A 184 -17.53 0.29 -8.44
C GLU A 184 -17.03 0.81 -7.09
N GLN A 185 -17.54 0.29 -5.97
CA GLN A 185 -17.05 0.64 -4.63
C GLN A 185 -15.66 0.11 -4.36
N ASP A 186 -15.26 -0.99 -4.99
CA ASP A 186 -13.93 -1.57 -4.92
C ASP A 186 -12.88 -0.67 -5.59
N GLU A 187 -13.20 -0.08 -6.74
CA GLU A 187 -12.25 0.76 -7.48
C GLU A 187 -11.98 2.08 -6.74
N HIS A 188 -13.03 2.74 -6.24
CA HIS A 188 -12.90 3.92 -5.40
C HIS A 188 -12.10 3.65 -4.11
N THR A 189 -12.35 2.53 -3.44
CA THR A 189 -11.60 2.15 -2.23
C THR A 189 -10.14 1.91 -2.53
N TYR A 190 -9.84 1.27 -3.66
CA TYR A 190 -8.47 1.03 -4.11
C TYR A 190 -7.75 2.33 -4.48
N GLU A 191 -8.42 3.24 -5.19
CA GLU A 191 -7.87 4.55 -5.51
C GLU A 191 -7.59 5.37 -4.25
N TYR A 192 -8.53 5.39 -3.32
CA TYR A 192 -8.36 6.08 -2.05
C TYR A 192 -7.21 5.48 -1.23
N TYR A 193 -7.11 4.14 -1.19
CA TYR A 193 -5.97 3.46 -0.55
C TYR A 193 -4.64 3.89 -1.18
N GLY A 194 -4.55 3.90 -2.50
CA GLY A 194 -3.36 4.34 -3.23
C GLY A 194 -2.99 5.80 -2.96
N ASN A 195 -4.00 6.64 -2.81
CA ASN A 195 -3.81 8.05 -2.50
C ASN A 195 -3.26 8.27 -1.09
N VAL A 196 -3.81 7.57 -0.09
CA VAL A 196 -3.31 7.61 1.28
C VAL A 196 -1.88 7.04 1.34
N LEU A 197 -1.66 5.90 0.67
CA LEU A 197 -0.35 5.25 0.63
C LEU A 197 0.71 6.15 0.00
N SER A 198 0.41 6.80 -1.13
CA SER A 198 1.33 7.74 -1.81
C SER A 198 1.78 8.85 -0.87
N ARG A 199 0.82 9.50 -0.18
CA ARG A 199 1.12 10.57 0.77
C ARG A 199 2.04 10.11 1.90
N GLU A 200 1.71 8.98 2.52
CA GLU A 200 2.47 8.44 3.64
C GLU A 200 3.90 8.05 3.22
N VAL A 201 4.04 7.43 2.04
CA VAL A 201 5.34 6.98 1.52
C VAL A 201 6.20 8.18 1.09
N THR A 202 5.63 9.16 0.43
CA THR A 202 6.38 10.38 0.01
C THR A 202 6.76 11.26 1.20
N GLY A 203 6.08 11.12 2.34
CA GLY A 203 6.42 11.77 3.61
C GLY A 203 7.50 11.06 4.43
N MET A 204 7.95 9.86 4.02
CA MET A 204 8.98 9.10 4.74
C MET A 204 10.35 9.78 4.67
N GLU A 205 11.16 9.53 5.70
CA GLU A 205 12.57 9.93 5.67
C GLU A 205 13.31 9.22 4.52
N GLY A 206 14.03 9.98 3.70
CA GLY A 206 14.70 9.48 2.50
C GLY A 206 13.84 9.53 1.24
N ARG A 207 12.60 10.04 1.35
CA ARG A 207 11.66 10.32 0.25
C ARG A 207 11.73 9.28 -0.88
N PRO A 208 11.17 8.07 -0.70
CA PRO A 208 11.10 7.07 -1.74
C PRO A 208 10.41 7.62 -3.00
N MET A 209 10.93 7.31 -4.18
CA MET A 209 10.17 7.52 -5.41
C MET A 209 9.00 6.54 -5.43
N PHE A 210 7.85 7.00 -5.90
CA PHE A 210 6.61 6.24 -5.86
C PHE A 210 5.87 6.33 -7.18
N MET A 211 5.37 5.20 -7.68
CA MET A 211 4.44 5.18 -8.80
C MET A 211 3.35 4.13 -8.62
N ARG A 212 2.18 4.42 -9.20
CA ARG A 212 1.14 3.41 -9.44
C ARG A 212 1.42 2.75 -10.79
N PHE A 213 1.51 1.44 -10.80
CA PHE A 213 1.75 0.65 -12.02
C PHE A 213 0.80 -0.53 -12.09
N LEU A 214 -0.16 -0.48 -13.02
CA LEU A 214 -1.26 -1.44 -13.11
C LEU A 214 -2.03 -1.49 -11.76
N ASN A 215 -2.15 -2.68 -11.19
CA ASN A 215 -2.82 -2.93 -9.90
C ASN A 215 -1.84 -3.00 -8.72
N LYS A 216 -0.68 -2.35 -8.82
CA LYS A 216 0.38 -2.35 -7.82
C LYS A 216 0.92 -0.96 -7.59
N PHE A 217 1.59 -0.78 -6.45
CA PHE A 217 2.36 0.43 -6.18
C PHE A 217 3.84 0.05 -6.12
N VAL A 218 4.67 0.83 -6.77
CA VAL A 218 6.10 0.56 -6.89
C VAL A 218 6.86 1.69 -6.22
N LEU A 219 7.84 1.32 -5.40
CA LEU A 219 8.72 2.21 -4.67
C LEU A 219 10.15 2.00 -5.14
N LEU A 220 10.95 3.07 -5.19
CA LEU A 220 12.41 3.00 -5.28
C LEU A 220 13.00 3.83 -4.16
N PHE A 221 13.89 3.25 -3.37
CA PHE A 221 14.51 3.90 -2.22
C PHE A 221 15.94 3.41 -1.98
N GLU A 222 16.70 4.25 -1.28
CA GLU A 222 18.08 3.99 -0.90
C GLU A 222 18.17 2.84 0.12
N ALA A 223 18.95 1.80 -0.18
CA ALA A 223 19.05 0.60 0.63
C ALA A 223 19.92 0.74 1.88
N ARG A 224 20.69 1.83 2.02
CA ARG A 224 21.54 2.08 3.19
C ARG A 224 20.74 2.13 4.50
N LYS A 225 19.49 2.51 4.42
CA LYS A 225 18.55 2.62 5.54
C LYS A 225 17.51 1.48 5.57
N ASP A 226 17.80 0.33 4.96
CA ASP A 226 16.85 -0.78 4.78
C ASP A 226 15.99 -1.09 6.01
N LYS A 227 16.60 -1.34 7.16
CA LYS A 227 15.84 -1.72 8.36
C LYS A 227 14.93 -0.61 8.87
N GLN A 228 15.32 0.65 8.71
CA GLN A 228 14.51 1.79 9.10
C GLN A 228 13.32 1.94 8.16
N ILE A 229 13.57 1.86 6.86
CA ILE A 229 12.52 1.96 5.83
C ILE A 229 11.56 0.77 5.91
N GLU A 230 12.07 -0.46 6.08
CA GLU A 230 11.22 -1.65 6.29
C GLU A 230 10.31 -1.47 7.51
N HIS A 231 10.83 -0.95 8.61
CA HIS A 231 10.05 -0.72 9.83
C HIS A 231 9.01 0.39 9.66
N GLU A 232 9.36 1.46 8.97
CA GLU A 232 8.45 2.57 8.69
C GLU A 232 7.34 2.16 7.73
N LEU A 233 7.66 1.45 6.65
CA LEU A 233 6.67 0.85 5.74
C LEU A 233 5.74 -0.13 6.46
N GLU A 234 6.27 -0.97 7.35
CA GLU A 234 5.47 -1.89 8.16
C GLU A 234 4.46 -1.12 9.02
N LYS A 235 4.86 -0.01 9.66
CA LYS A 235 3.98 0.86 10.45
C LYS A 235 2.92 1.53 9.58
N ILE A 236 3.33 2.09 8.45
CA ILE A 236 2.42 2.76 7.50
C ILE A 236 1.34 1.79 7.03
N LEU A 237 1.73 0.63 6.50
CA LEU A 237 0.78 -0.36 6.00
C LEU A 237 -0.18 -0.85 7.09
N ARG A 238 0.32 -1.11 8.30
CA ARG A 238 -0.55 -1.52 9.43
C ARG A 238 -1.52 -0.42 9.82
N ARG A 239 -1.09 0.83 9.88
CA ARG A 239 -1.94 1.97 10.22
C ARG A 239 -3.04 2.18 9.18
N ILE A 240 -2.69 2.16 7.89
CA ILE A 240 -3.67 2.29 6.80
C ILE A 240 -4.68 1.14 6.86
N ASP A 241 -4.22 -0.11 6.92
CA ASP A 241 -5.08 -1.30 6.93
C ASP A 241 -6.02 -1.38 8.14
N SER A 242 -5.63 -0.77 9.27
CA SER A 242 -6.43 -0.77 10.50
C SER A 242 -7.40 0.41 10.62
N SER A 243 -7.30 1.40 9.74
CA SER A 243 -8.20 2.55 9.74
C SER A 243 -9.63 2.15 9.35
N ASP A 244 -10.63 2.88 9.84
CA ASP A 244 -12.05 2.57 9.62
C ASP A 244 -12.43 2.52 8.14
N SER A 245 -11.73 3.30 7.30
CA SER A 245 -11.94 3.31 5.85
C SER A 245 -11.56 1.99 5.17
N PHE A 246 -10.55 1.27 5.69
CA PHE A 246 -9.95 0.12 5.00
C PHE A 246 -10.04 -1.20 5.79
N LYS A 247 -10.27 -1.13 7.11
CA LYS A 247 -10.31 -2.30 7.99
C LYS A 247 -11.29 -3.37 7.50
N GLY A 248 -10.74 -4.55 7.25
CA GLY A 248 -11.55 -5.69 6.78
C GLY A 248 -11.93 -5.66 5.30
N LYS A 249 -11.63 -4.59 4.56
CA LYS A 249 -11.96 -4.43 3.14
C LYS A 249 -10.74 -4.66 2.24
N ILE A 250 -9.60 -4.10 2.62
CA ILE A 250 -8.39 -4.06 1.81
C ILE A 250 -7.16 -4.22 2.70
N SER A 251 -6.09 -4.79 2.19
CA SER A 251 -4.86 -5.01 2.94
C SER A 251 -3.64 -4.95 2.03
N GLY A 252 -2.65 -4.13 2.40
CA GLY A 252 -1.40 -3.99 1.66
C GLY A 252 -0.29 -4.91 2.18
N THR A 253 0.54 -5.42 1.26
CA THR A 253 1.78 -6.14 1.55
C THR A 253 2.87 -5.66 0.62
N CYS A 254 4.01 -5.26 1.17
CA CYS A 254 5.18 -4.81 0.42
C CYS A 254 6.19 -5.94 0.24
N ILE A 255 6.67 -6.14 -0.98
CA ILE A 255 7.70 -7.12 -1.31
C ILE A 255 8.92 -6.37 -1.84
N LEU A 256 10.07 -6.59 -1.21
CA LEU A 256 11.31 -5.91 -1.52
C LEU A 256 12.24 -6.79 -2.35
N GLY A 257 12.75 -6.26 -3.47
CA GLY A 257 13.82 -6.86 -4.26
C GLY A 257 15.20 -6.75 -3.59
N ALA A 258 16.25 -7.22 -4.21
CA ALA A 258 17.63 -7.01 -3.75
C ALA A 258 18.11 -5.59 -4.12
N PRO A 259 19.06 -5.02 -3.36
CA PRO A 259 19.65 -3.74 -3.68
C PRO A 259 20.63 -3.83 -4.85
N TYR A 260 20.70 -2.76 -5.66
CA TYR A 260 21.65 -2.55 -6.73
C TYR A 260 22.20 -1.12 -6.70
N THR A 261 23.45 -0.93 -7.11
CA THR A 261 24.10 0.39 -7.13
C THR A 261 23.96 1.07 -8.50
N ASP A 262 24.02 0.30 -9.58
CA ASP A 262 23.83 0.85 -10.93
C ASP A 262 22.34 1.03 -11.23
N PRO A 263 21.88 2.25 -11.58
CA PRO A 263 20.50 2.50 -11.96
C PRO A 263 19.97 1.61 -13.08
N ARG A 264 20.85 1.15 -13.98
CA ARG A 264 20.49 0.24 -15.09
C ARG A 264 20.07 -1.15 -14.61
N ASP A 265 20.47 -1.52 -13.38
CA ASP A 265 20.14 -2.80 -12.76
C ASP A 265 18.90 -2.74 -11.85
N PHE A 266 18.30 -1.57 -11.63
CA PHE A 266 17.11 -1.45 -10.75
C PHE A 266 15.93 -2.27 -11.28
N GLY A 267 15.83 -2.47 -12.59
CA GLY A 267 14.88 -3.40 -13.18
C GLY A 267 15.01 -4.84 -12.66
N GLN A 268 16.22 -5.29 -12.31
CA GLN A 268 16.45 -6.62 -11.71
C GLN A 268 15.84 -6.69 -10.29
N SER A 269 15.98 -5.62 -9.51
CA SER A 269 15.34 -5.52 -8.19
C SER A 269 13.80 -5.66 -8.29
N TYR A 270 13.21 -4.99 -9.29
CA TYR A 270 11.78 -5.13 -9.58
C TYR A 270 11.40 -6.55 -9.96
N GLN A 271 12.14 -7.20 -10.88
CA GLN A 271 11.85 -8.56 -11.30
C GLN A 271 11.94 -9.55 -10.14
N GLN A 272 12.92 -9.38 -9.26
CA GLN A 272 13.04 -10.22 -8.06
C GLN A 272 11.85 -10.05 -7.13
N ALA A 273 11.46 -8.80 -6.82
CA ALA A 273 10.27 -8.55 -5.99
C ALA A 273 9.01 -9.14 -6.65
N LYS A 274 8.84 -8.92 -7.97
CA LYS A 274 7.70 -9.44 -8.74
C LYS A 274 7.63 -10.97 -8.73
N SER A 275 8.76 -11.65 -8.84
CA SER A 275 8.82 -13.13 -8.84
C SER A 275 8.37 -13.76 -7.53
N LEU A 276 8.38 -12.99 -6.43
CA LEU A 276 7.97 -13.43 -5.09
C LEU A 276 6.48 -13.24 -4.82
N ILE A 277 5.78 -12.44 -5.62
CA ILE A 277 4.35 -12.17 -5.40
C ILE A 277 3.54 -13.48 -5.30
N PRO A 278 3.62 -14.42 -6.25
CA PRO A 278 2.89 -15.68 -6.16
C PRO A 278 3.38 -16.61 -5.04
N LYS A 279 4.51 -16.27 -4.39
CA LYS A 279 5.20 -17.11 -3.41
C LYS A 279 5.17 -16.51 -1.99
N ILE A 280 4.32 -15.53 -1.76
CA ILE A 280 4.25 -14.79 -0.48
C ILE A 280 4.04 -15.73 0.69
N ASP A 281 3.14 -16.71 0.57
CA ASP A 281 2.81 -17.65 1.66
C ASP A 281 3.97 -18.55 2.06
N MET A 282 5.02 -18.62 1.24
CA MET A 282 6.22 -19.42 1.50
C MET A 282 7.35 -18.61 2.16
N LEU A 283 7.20 -17.29 2.23
CA LEU A 283 8.19 -16.44 2.88
C LEU A 283 8.07 -16.55 4.40
N PRO A 284 9.17 -16.32 5.15
CA PRO A 284 9.14 -16.41 6.61
C PRO A 284 8.14 -15.42 7.22
N ASN A 285 7.19 -15.96 8.01
CA ASN A 285 6.14 -15.18 8.70
C ASN A 285 5.25 -14.30 7.80
N PRO A 286 4.72 -14.80 6.67
CA PRO A 286 4.01 -13.99 5.68
C PRO A 286 2.75 -13.34 6.27
N LYS A 287 2.06 -14.00 7.22
CA LYS A 287 0.86 -13.48 7.89
C LYS A 287 1.16 -12.47 9.01
N LYS A 288 2.40 -12.44 9.51
CA LYS A 288 2.80 -11.56 10.63
C LYS A 288 3.47 -10.27 10.17
N LYS A 289 4.05 -10.24 8.98
CA LYS A 289 4.78 -9.11 8.41
C LYS A 289 4.04 -8.53 7.22
N LYS A 290 4.04 -7.20 7.13
CA LYS A 290 3.55 -6.45 5.97
C LYS A 290 4.64 -6.13 4.96
N VAL A 291 5.90 -6.25 5.37
CA VAL A 291 7.07 -6.05 4.52
C VAL A 291 7.87 -7.34 4.46
N LEU A 292 8.01 -7.88 3.27
CA LEU A 292 8.70 -9.13 2.96
C LEU A 292 9.89 -8.84 2.03
N SER A 293 11.02 -9.51 2.22
CA SER A 293 12.21 -9.26 1.43
C SER A 293 12.69 -10.50 0.68
N ALA A 294 13.15 -10.32 -0.55
CA ALA A 294 13.80 -11.37 -1.34
C ALA A 294 15.02 -11.98 -0.62
N SER A 295 15.69 -11.19 0.22
CA SER A 295 16.80 -11.72 1.04
C SER A 295 16.35 -12.76 2.07
N ALA A 296 15.08 -12.74 2.47
CA ALA A 296 14.53 -13.74 3.39
C ALA A 296 14.44 -15.16 2.78
N MET A 297 14.52 -15.30 1.46
CA MET A 297 14.60 -16.61 0.80
C MET A 297 15.94 -17.34 1.05
N GLY A 298 16.94 -16.63 1.58
CA GLY A 298 18.23 -17.26 1.84
C GLY A 298 18.85 -17.88 0.60
N ILE A 299 19.30 -19.13 0.71
CA ILE A 299 19.96 -19.85 -0.37
C ILE A 299 19.05 -20.14 -1.57
N TYR A 300 17.73 -20.24 -1.38
CA TYR A 300 16.77 -20.58 -2.43
C TYR A 300 16.80 -19.57 -3.60
N LYS A 301 17.07 -18.29 -3.33
CA LYS A 301 17.19 -17.27 -4.39
C LYS A 301 18.26 -17.59 -5.45
N TYR A 302 19.33 -18.28 -5.04
CA TYR A 302 20.41 -18.68 -5.96
C TYR A 302 20.06 -19.94 -6.74
N MET A 303 19.26 -20.84 -6.15
CA MET A 303 18.82 -22.07 -6.83
C MET A 303 17.90 -21.76 -8.02
N PHE A 304 17.10 -20.68 -7.94
CA PHE A 304 16.22 -20.27 -9.05
C PHE A 304 16.93 -19.61 -10.21
N ASN A 305 18.11 -19.05 -9.97
CA ASN A 305 18.92 -18.38 -10.99
C ASN A 305 20.01 -19.29 -11.60
N ALA A 306 20.12 -20.52 -11.08
CA ALA A 306 21.11 -21.48 -11.58
C ALA A 306 20.66 -22.12 -12.90
N GLY A 307 21.59 -22.31 -13.83
CA GLY A 307 21.31 -22.97 -15.12
C GLY A 307 20.93 -24.45 -15.00
N ASN A 308 20.98 -25.04 -13.80
CA ASN A 308 20.69 -26.42 -13.48
C ASN A 308 19.30 -26.66 -12.84
N GLN A 309 18.34 -25.77 -13.07
CA GLN A 309 16.99 -25.88 -12.51
C GLN A 309 16.33 -27.24 -12.78
N ARG A 310 16.55 -27.80 -13.97
CA ARG A 310 16.00 -29.11 -14.34
C ARG A 310 16.57 -30.23 -13.47
N GLU A 311 17.88 -30.25 -13.25
CA GLU A 311 18.54 -31.25 -12.40
C GLU A 311 18.07 -31.16 -10.95
N ILE A 312 17.88 -29.93 -10.43
CA ILE A 312 17.35 -29.70 -9.08
C ILE A 312 15.92 -30.25 -8.96
N LEU A 313 15.07 -29.99 -9.96
CA LEU A 313 13.71 -30.51 -10.01
C LEU A 313 13.66 -32.03 -10.11
N ASP A 314 14.48 -32.62 -10.97
CA ASP A 314 14.56 -34.07 -11.14
C ASP A 314 14.98 -34.74 -9.82
N TYR A 315 15.93 -34.14 -9.10
CA TYR A 315 16.34 -34.59 -7.77
C TYR A 315 15.17 -34.51 -6.76
N CYS A 316 14.48 -33.36 -6.71
CA CYS A 316 13.34 -33.18 -5.79
C CYS A 316 12.19 -34.15 -6.12
N ASN A 317 11.88 -34.32 -7.40
CA ASN A 317 10.85 -35.25 -7.86
C ASN A 317 11.17 -36.68 -7.38
N LYS A 318 12.38 -37.16 -7.66
CA LYS A 318 12.82 -38.49 -7.26
C LYS A 318 12.72 -38.77 -5.74
N ASN A 319 13.04 -37.74 -4.93
CA ASN A 319 12.99 -37.90 -3.46
C ASN A 319 11.56 -37.85 -2.90
N LEU A 320 10.63 -37.20 -3.57
CA LEU A 320 9.24 -37.03 -3.10
C LEU A 320 8.23 -37.94 -3.82
N GLU A 321 8.61 -38.59 -4.92
CA GLU A 321 7.76 -39.40 -5.80
C GLU A 321 6.87 -40.35 -5.01
N LYS A 322 7.44 -41.16 -4.13
CA LYS A 322 6.69 -42.16 -3.34
C LYS A 322 5.62 -41.53 -2.43
N LEU A 323 5.89 -40.36 -1.87
CA LEU A 323 4.90 -39.66 -1.04
C LEU A 323 3.79 -39.07 -1.90
N GLU A 324 4.14 -38.43 -3.02
CA GLU A 324 3.19 -37.79 -3.94
C GLU A 324 2.29 -38.86 -4.61
N GLU A 325 2.84 -40.00 -5.04
CA GLU A 325 2.06 -41.12 -5.57
C GLU A 325 1.10 -41.66 -4.53
N TYR A 326 1.57 -41.86 -3.30
CA TYR A 326 0.72 -42.34 -2.23
C TYR A 326 -0.40 -41.34 -1.89
N ASP A 327 -0.08 -40.06 -1.80
CA ASP A 327 -1.05 -39.00 -1.55
C ASP A 327 -2.12 -38.95 -2.66
N HIS A 328 -1.69 -39.06 -3.93
CA HIS A 328 -2.60 -39.05 -5.07
C HIS A 328 -3.50 -40.32 -5.07
N ALA A 329 -2.93 -41.49 -4.78
CA ALA A 329 -3.68 -42.77 -4.80
C ALA A 329 -4.68 -42.91 -3.65
N ASN A 330 -4.37 -42.33 -2.48
CA ASN A 330 -5.15 -42.52 -1.26
C ASN A 330 -5.88 -41.25 -0.75
N GLY A 331 -5.77 -40.13 -1.46
CA GLY A 331 -6.36 -38.86 -1.03
C GLY A 331 -5.79 -38.39 0.31
N THR A 332 -4.50 -38.67 0.56
CA THR A 332 -3.79 -38.24 1.78
C THR A 332 -2.95 -36.99 1.54
N PHE A 333 -2.31 -36.48 2.60
CA PHE A 333 -1.51 -35.25 2.59
C PHE A 333 -0.20 -35.49 3.36
N LEU A 334 0.58 -36.47 2.93
CA LEU A 334 1.83 -36.84 3.59
C LEU A 334 2.92 -35.79 3.37
N VAL A 335 2.99 -35.25 2.14
CA VAL A 335 3.92 -34.16 1.82
C VAL A 335 3.66 -32.91 2.67
N ASP A 336 2.39 -32.51 2.80
CA ASP A 336 2.02 -31.39 3.66
C ASP A 336 2.27 -31.69 5.14
N THR A 337 2.05 -32.92 5.56
CA THR A 337 2.28 -33.36 6.92
C THR A 337 3.76 -33.31 7.29
N LEU A 338 4.65 -33.73 6.38
CA LEU A 338 6.10 -33.68 6.57
C LEU A 338 6.58 -32.23 6.77
N LEU A 339 6.12 -31.32 5.91
CA LEU A 339 6.46 -29.90 6.01
C LEU A 339 5.90 -29.25 7.29
N ALA A 340 4.63 -29.49 7.59
CA ALA A 340 4.00 -28.92 8.79
C ALA A 340 4.67 -29.41 10.08
N TYR A 341 5.10 -30.67 10.14
CA TYR A 341 5.81 -31.22 11.29
C TYR A 341 7.15 -30.52 11.52
N TYR A 342 7.92 -30.26 10.44
CA TYR A 342 9.13 -29.44 10.50
C TYR A 342 8.85 -28.01 10.97
N MET A 343 7.87 -27.34 10.38
CA MET A 343 7.52 -25.95 10.68
C MET A 343 7.04 -25.74 12.11
N ASN A 344 6.50 -26.78 12.73
CA ASN A 344 6.12 -26.79 14.15
C ASN A 344 7.24 -27.29 15.10
N GLY A 345 8.49 -27.34 14.64
CA GLY A 345 9.63 -27.77 15.45
C GLY A 345 9.50 -29.21 15.97
N PHE A 346 8.96 -30.11 15.14
CA PHE A 346 8.73 -31.51 15.45
C PHE A 346 7.75 -31.73 16.60
N ASN A 347 6.86 -30.76 16.86
CA ASN A 347 5.84 -30.88 17.91
C ASN A 347 4.55 -31.46 17.36
N THR A 348 4.24 -32.70 17.76
CA THR A 348 3.06 -33.42 17.30
C THR A 348 1.74 -32.77 17.68
N ALA A 349 1.66 -32.11 18.86
CA ALA A 349 0.42 -31.43 19.29
C ALA A 349 0.11 -30.19 18.44
N ASN A 350 1.11 -29.35 18.20
CA ASN A 350 0.97 -28.16 17.38
C ASN A 350 0.69 -28.52 15.92
N THR A 351 1.38 -29.54 15.38
CA THR A 351 1.18 -30.03 14.01
C THR A 351 -0.23 -30.59 13.81
N ALA A 352 -0.72 -31.38 14.74
CA ALA A 352 -2.06 -31.94 14.67
C ALA A 352 -3.12 -30.85 14.69
N LYS A 353 -2.91 -29.82 15.51
CA LYS A 353 -3.78 -28.63 15.56
C LYS A 353 -3.75 -27.81 14.26
N GLU A 354 -2.58 -27.59 13.70
CA GLU A 354 -2.42 -26.84 12.44
C GLU A 354 -3.08 -27.55 11.25
N LEU A 355 -2.90 -28.89 11.18
CA LEU A 355 -3.48 -29.71 10.11
C LEU A 355 -4.96 -30.11 10.37
N TYR A 356 -5.55 -29.64 11.46
CA TYR A 356 -6.92 -30.00 11.86
C TYR A 356 -7.18 -31.52 11.92
N VAL A 357 -6.19 -32.33 12.40
CA VAL A 357 -6.30 -33.77 12.53
C VAL A 357 -6.14 -34.21 13.96
N HIS A 358 -6.68 -35.42 14.27
CA HIS A 358 -6.42 -36.04 15.58
C HIS A 358 -4.96 -36.50 15.69
N ARG A 359 -4.39 -36.47 16.90
CA ARG A 359 -3.01 -36.87 17.17
C ARG A 359 -2.66 -38.29 16.64
N ASN A 360 -3.58 -39.22 16.75
CA ASN A 360 -3.37 -40.58 16.24
C ASN A 360 -3.28 -40.60 14.70
N SER A 361 -4.09 -39.78 14.02
CA SER A 361 -4.04 -39.68 12.57
C SER A 361 -2.72 -39.05 12.11
N LEU A 362 -2.21 -38.05 12.85
CA LEU A 362 -0.90 -37.48 12.57
C LEU A 362 0.20 -38.54 12.76
N GLN A 363 0.16 -39.32 13.87
CA GLN A 363 1.15 -40.35 14.10
C GLN A 363 1.13 -41.44 13.02
N TYR A 364 -0.05 -41.83 12.57
CA TYR A 364 -0.18 -42.74 11.42
C TYR A 364 0.48 -42.19 10.16
N ARG A 365 0.24 -40.91 9.83
CA ARG A 365 0.87 -40.26 8.67
C ARG A 365 2.39 -40.22 8.81
N LEU A 366 2.92 -39.85 9.96
CA LEU A 366 4.37 -39.83 10.22
C LEU A 366 5.01 -41.21 10.07
N ASN A 367 4.39 -42.26 10.63
CA ASN A 367 4.87 -43.61 10.46
C ASN A 367 4.83 -44.04 8.98
N LYS A 368 3.79 -43.64 8.25
CA LYS A 368 3.68 -43.98 6.82
C LYS A 368 4.74 -43.27 5.98
N ILE A 369 5.11 -42.04 6.33
CA ILE A 369 6.22 -41.30 5.69
C ILE A 369 7.55 -42.04 5.90
N GLN A 370 7.83 -42.50 7.13
CA GLN A 370 9.03 -43.28 7.45
C GLN A 370 9.08 -44.58 6.63
N GLU A 371 7.96 -45.32 6.59
CA GLU A 371 7.84 -46.57 5.82
C GLU A 371 8.10 -46.35 4.32
N LEU A 372 7.48 -45.32 3.69
CA LEU A 372 7.57 -45.08 2.27
C LEU A 372 8.96 -44.61 1.83
N LEU A 373 9.61 -43.79 2.63
CA LEU A 373 10.90 -43.20 2.32
C LEU A 373 12.09 -43.96 2.91
N ASP A 374 11.82 -44.99 3.72
CA ASP A 374 12.83 -45.81 4.41
C ASP A 374 13.85 -44.92 5.16
N PHE A 375 13.37 -44.08 6.07
CA PHE A 375 14.20 -43.25 6.94
C PHE A 375 13.56 -43.01 8.30
N GLU A 376 14.39 -42.72 9.31
CA GLU A 376 13.93 -42.36 10.63
C GLU A 376 13.73 -40.83 10.76
N LEU A 377 12.69 -40.39 11.50
CA LEU A 377 12.37 -38.98 11.67
C LEU A 377 13.43 -38.21 12.46
N ASP A 378 14.35 -38.86 13.13
CA ASP A 378 15.50 -38.29 13.83
C ASP A 378 16.76 -38.16 12.95
N ASP A 379 16.73 -38.67 11.72
CA ASP A 379 17.72 -38.31 10.70
C ASP A 379 17.45 -36.89 10.19
N TYR A 380 17.89 -35.92 10.95
CA TYR A 380 17.67 -34.49 10.66
C TYR A 380 18.26 -34.04 9.34
N ILE A 381 19.31 -34.68 8.84
CA ILE A 381 19.94 -34.31 7.55
C ILE A 381 19.01 -34.73 6.42
N LYS A 382 18.54 -35.97 6.43
CA LYS A 382 17.59 -36.48 5.44
C LYS A 382 16.25 -35.76 5.51
N TYR A 383 15.80 -35.47 6.74
CA TYR A 383 14.58 -34.71 6.95
C TYR A 383 14.68 -33.30 6.32
N LEU A 384 15.78 -32.59 6.59
CA LEU A 384 16.04 -31.27 6.02
C LEU A 384 16.12 -31.29 4.49
N ASP A 385 16.73 -32.32 3.92
CA ASP A 385 16.80 -32.51 2.48
C ASP A 385 15.41 -32.68 1.84
N LEU A 386 14.54 -33.49 2.44
CA LEU A 386 13.16 -33.67 1.99
C LEU A 386 12.34 -32.37 2.11
N VAL A 387 12.48 -31.65 3.22
CA VAL A 387 11.83 -30.33 3.38
C VAL A 387 12.34 -29.35 2.33
N ASN A 388 13.63 -29.33 2.04
CA ASN A 388 14.19 -28.49 0.98
C ASN A 388 13.62 -28.87 -0.38
N CYS A 389 13.47 -30.16 -0.71
CA CYS A 389 12.82 -30.63 -1.94
C CYS A 389 11.38 -30.12 -2.05
N ILE A 390 10.60 -30.20 -0.96
CA ILE A 390 9.21 -29.69 -0.93
C ILE A 390 9.20 -28.18 -1.19
N LEU A 391 10.04 -27.42 -0.50
CA LEU A 391 10.12 -25.97 -0.64
C LEU A 391 10.55 -25.57 -2.05
N VAL A 392 11.54 -26.22 -2.60
CA VAL A 392 12.02 -25.99 -3.98
C VAL A 392 10.91 -26.23 -5.00
N LYS A 393 10.21 -27.38 -4.92
CA LYS A 393 9.09 -27.67 -5.83
C LYS A 393 7.99 -26.61 -5.72
N ARG A 394 7.57 -26.24 -4.52
CA ARG A 394 6.56 -25.19 -4.30
C ARG A 394 7.02 -23.84 -4.87
N LEU A 395 8.31 -23.50 -4.74
CA LEU A 395 8.85 -22.25 -5.27
C LEU A 395 8.98 -22.23 -6.80
N MET A 396 9.14 -23.37 -7.44
CA MET A 396 9.34 -23.47 -8.90
C MET A 396 8.03 -23.65 -9.68
N PHE A 397 6.99 -24.21 -9.07
CA PHE A 397 5.72 -24.53 -9.76
C PHE A 397 4.57 -23.55 -9.43
N LEU A 398 4.80 -22.52 -8.61
CA LEU A 398 3.90 -21.39 -8.41
C LEU A 398 4.34 -20.19 -9.26
#